data_aeafd603ff7aa841f9cf85587eca674f
#
_entry.id   aeafd603ff7aa841f9cf85587eca674f
#
_cell.length_a   1.000
_cell.length_b   1.000
_cell.length_c   1.000
_cell.angle_alpha   90.00
_cell.angle_beta   90.00
_cell.angle_gamma   90.00
#
_symmetry.space_group_name_H-M   'P 1'
#
loop_
_entity.id
_entity.type
_entity.pdbx_description
1 polymer ?
#
loop_
_entity_poly.entity_id
_entity_poly.type
_entity_poly.pdbx_seq_one_letter_code
_entity_poly.pdbx_strand_id
1 'polypeptide(L)'
;MGLRTQVLLHDHLHVHLNEQNLVWRKATASNVQGQCVELAALANGEIAVRNSRFPAGPTIVYTRAEIAAFLDGVRKGEFDDMAV
;
A
#
# COMPACT_ATOMS: atom_id res chain seq x y z
N MET A 1 -8.60 -13.39 8.89
CA MET A 1 -8.55 -13.16 8.67
C MET A 1 -7.98 -12.74 8.30
N GLY A 2 -8.30 -12.37 8.26
CA GLY A 2 -8.15 -12.01 7.95
C GLY A 2 -7.60 -11.37 7.88
N LEU A 3 -8.01 -11.31 7.82
CA LEU A 3 -7.82 -10.69 7.75
C LEU A 3 -7.30 -10.07 7.75
N ARG A 4 -7.32 -10.15 7.82
CA ARG A 4 -7.11 -9.37 7.69
C ARG A 4 -7.22 -8.44 7.33
N THR A 5 -8.11 -8.27 7.27
CA THR A 5 -8.58 -7.48 7.05
C THR A 5 -8.76 -6.62 7.20
N GLN A 6 -9.06 -6.48 7.33
CA GLN A 6 -9.37 -5.91 7.47
C GLN A 6 -9.10 -5.46 7.81
N VAL A 7 -9.47 -5.53 7.99
CA VAL A 7 -9.19 -5.43 8.41
C VAL A 7 -8.79 -5.51 8.85
N LEU A 8 -9.04 -5.70 8.98
CA LEU A 8 -8.74 -6.11 9.45
C LEU A 8 -8.15 -6.46 9.98
N LEU A 9 -8.33 -6.76 10.38
CA LEU A 9 -7.90 -7.25 10.96
C LEU A 9 -7.21 -7.59 11.47
N HIS A 10 -7.12 -7.87 11.85
CA HIS A 10 -6.56 -8.16 12.41
C HIS A 10 -6.15 -7.83 13.12
N ASP A 11 -6.39 -7.79 13.53
CA ASP A 11 -6.09 -7.30 14.10
C ASP A 11 -5.45 -6.74 14.63
N HIS A 12 -5.94 -6.52 14.41
CA HIS A 12 -5.29 -5.78 15.35
C HIS A 12 -4.15 -4.95 14.98
N LEU A 13 -3.72 -5.16 14.29
CA LEU A 13 -2.58 -4.56 14.14
C LEU A 13 -2.40 -3.32 13.51
N HIS A 14 -3.18 -2.98 12.67
CA HIS A 14 -3.05 -1.75 11.96
C HIS A 14 -3.21 -0.53 12.80
N VAL A 15 -3.80 -0.65 13.94
CA VAL A 15 -3.89 0.51 14.81
C VAL A 15 -2.56 1.00 15.25
N HIS A 16 -1.53 0.21 15.06
CA HIS A 16 -0.21 0.60 15.46
C HIS A 16 0.63 1.15 14.33
N LEU A 17 0.02 1.55 13.25
CA LEU A 17 0.77 2.06 12.13
C LEU A 17 1.49 3.35 12.47
N ASN A 18 1.02 4.08 13.43
CA ASN A 18 1.70 5.29 13.82
C ASN A 18 2.01 6.16 12.62
N GLU A 19 0.95 6.61 12.02
CA GLU A 19 1.06 7.22 10.72
C GLU A 19 1.84 8.52 10.72
N GLN A 20 2.06 9.11 11.87
CA GLN A 20 2.87 10.29 11.92
C GLN A 20 4.29 10.05 11.50
N ASN A 21 4.75 8.79 11.61
CA ASN A 21 6.12 8.47 11.31
C ASN A 21 6.31 7.82 9.95
N LEU A 22 5.24 7.71 9.17
CA LEU A 22 5.34 7.07 7.88
C LEU A 22 5.67 8.10 6.81
N VAL A 23 6.55 7.71 5.91
CA VAL A 23 6.88 8.52 4.74
C VAL A 23 6.20 7.87 3.54
N TRP A 24 5.15 8.50 3.06
CA TRP A 24 4.38 7.99 1.95
C TRP A 24 5.01 8.39 0.63
N ARG A 25 5.10 7.44 -0.27
CA ARG A 25 5.69 7.64 -1.58
C ARG A 25 4.69 7.25 -2.67
N LYS A 26 4.68 8.02 -3.74
CA LYS A 26 3.88 7.71 -4.92
C LYS A 26 4.77 7.80 -6.15
N ALA A 27 4.33 7.18 -7.23
CA ALA A 27 5.07 7.26 -8.48
C ALA A 27 5.06 8.70 -8.99
N THR A 28 6.15 9.10 -9.62
CA THR A 28 6.24 10.46 -10.15
C THR A 28 5.15 10.77 -11.17
N ALA A 29 4.72 9.76 -11.90
CA ALA A 29 3.69 9.94 -12.92
C ALA A 29 2.34 10.34 -12.36
N SER A 30 2.09 10.12 -11.05
CA SER A 30 0.79 10.39 -10.48
C SER A 30 0.78 11.60 -9.57
N ASN A 31 1.60 12.59 -9.84
CA ASN A 31 1.77 13.71 -8.94
C ASN A 31 0.80 14.85 -9.20
N VAL A 32 0.00 14.82 -10.24
CA VAL A 32 -0.71 16.01 -10.67
C VAL A 32 -2.08 16.15 -10.05
N GLN A 33 -2.84 15.09 -10.01
CA GLN A 33 -4.25 15.17 -9.66
C GLN A 33 -4.57 14.53 -8.31
N GLY A 34 -3.58 14.13 -7.56
CA GLY A 34 -3.83 13.45 -6.30
C GLY A 34 -4.46 12.08 -6.48
N GLN A 35 -4.38 11.52 -7.66
CA GLN A 35 -4.99 10.22 -7.96
C GLN A 35 -3.89 9.18 -7.94
N CYS A 36 -3.42 8.86 -6.75
CA CYS A 36 -2.22 8.07 -6.60
C CYS A 36 -2.43 6.90 -5.68
N VAL A 37 -1.67 5.85 -5.95
CA VAL A 37 -1.44 4.81 -4.97
C VAL A 37 -0.18 5.21 -4.20
N GLU A 38 -0.27 5.19 -2.89
CA GLU A 38 0.87 5.56 -2.04
C GLU A 38 1.31 4.38 -1.22
N LEU A 39 2.62 4.23 -1.08
CA LEU A 39 3.21 3.16 -0.29
C LEU A 39 4.13 3.75 0.75
N ALA A 40 4.18 3.11 1.91
CA ALA A 40 5.08 3.51 2.97
C ALA A 40 5.70 2.28 3.60
N ALA A 41 7.02 2.34 3.81
CA ALA A 41 7.71 1.24 4.48
C ALA A 41 7.54 1.37 5.98
N LEU A 42 7.17 0.28 6.62
CA LEU A 42 7.04 0.22 8.06
C LEU A 42 8.34 -0.23 8.68
N ALA A 43 8.50 0.07 9.98
CA ALA A 43 9.73 -0.25 10.68
C ALA A 43 10.04 -1.75 10.68
N ASN A 44 8.99 -2.57 10.64
CA ASN A 44 9.17 -4.03 10.66
C ASN A 44 9.40 -4.64 9.28
N GLY A 45 9.49 -3.81 8.24
CA GLY A 45 9.73 -4.30 6.88
C GLY A 45 8.47 -4.52 6.08
N GLU A 46 7.31 -4.39 6.70
CA GLU A 46 6.06 -4.47 5.95
C GLU A 46 5.81 -3.19 5.19
N ILE A 47 4.85 -3.22 4.28
CA ILE A 47 4.56 -2.09 3.40
C ILE A 47 3.09 -1.74 3.53
N ALA A 48 2.82 -0.48 3.84
CA ALA A 48 1.47 0.05 3.90
C ALA A 48 1.11 0.63 2.54
N VAL A 49 -0.12 0.40 2.11
CA VAL A 49 -0.62 0.88 0.81
C VAL A 49 -1.94 1.58 1.05
N ARG A 50 -2.11 2.75 0.45
CA ARG A 50 -3.37 3.47 0.57
C ARG A 50 -3.69 4.22 -0.71
N ASN A 51 -4.95 4.65 -0.81
CA ASN A 51 -5.40 5.50 -1.88
C ASN A 51 -5.23 6.96 -1.46
N SER A 52 -4.43 7.72 -2.19
CA SER A 52 -4.15 9.11 -1.80
C SER A 52 -5.37 10.01 -1.88
N ARG A 53 -6.39 9.60 -2.65
CA ARG A 53 -7.63 10.39 -2.74
C ARG A 53 -8.43 10.33 -1.45
N PHE A 54 -8.20 9.33 -0.64
CA PHE A 54 -8.91 9.14 0.62
C PHE A 54 -7.91 8.83 1.71
N PRO A 55 -7.11 9.81 2.11
CA PRO A 55 -6.02 9.53 3.06
C PRO A 55 -6.53 9.06 4.42
N ALA A 56 -7.78 9.37 4.75
CA ALA A 56 -8.38 8.86 5.97
C ALA A 56 -9.06 7.51 5.75
N GLY A 57 -9.02 6.99 4.54
CA GLY A 57 -9.60 5.69 4.22
C GLY A 57 -8.72 4.55 4.68
N PRO A 58 -9.09 3.34 4.28
CA PRO A 58 -8.35 2.17 4.76
C PRO A 58 -6.91 2.13 4.27
N THR A 59 -6.05 1.62 5.11
CA THR A 59 -4.67 1.32 4.77
C THR A 59 -4.51 -0.18 4.84
N ILE A 60 -3.94 -0.76 3.79
CA ILE A 60 -3.71 -2.19 3.72
C ILE A 60 -2.23 -2.44 3.89
N VAL A 61 -1.89 -3.42 4.74
CA VAL A 61 -0.49 -3.72 5.02
C VAL A 61 -0.15 -5.06 4.39
N TYR A 62 0.94 -5.07 3.65
CA TYR A 62 1.44 -6.27 2.98
C TYR A 62 2.81 -6.62 3.50
N THR A 63 3.16 -7.90 3.44
CA THR A 63 4.52 -8.31 3.75
C THR A 63 5.45 -7.84 2.65
N ARG A 64 6.73 -7.79 3.00
CA ARG A 64 7.74 -7.44 2.01
C ARG A 64 7.73 -8.42 0.83
N ALA A 65 7.54 -9.71 1.10
CA ALA A 65 7.53 -10.71 0.05
C ALA A 65 6.35 -10.52 -0.91
N GLU A 66 5.20 -10.15 -0.35
CA GLU A 66 4.02 -9.88 -1.19
C GLU A 66 4.25 -8.70 -2.12
N ILE A 67 4.82 -7.64 -1.59
CA ILE A 67 5.09 -6.46 -2.42
C ILE A 67 6.18 -6.76 -3.44
N ALA A 68 7.19 -7.53 -3.06
CA ALA A 68 8.25 -7.90 -4.01
C ALA A 68 7.66 -8.68 -5.18
N ALA A 69 6.77 -9.61 -4.90
CA ALA A 69 6.11 -10.38 -5.97
C ALA A 69 5.26 -9.50 -6.86
N PHE A 70 4.54 -8.56 -6.25
CA PHE A 70 3.72 -7.61 -7.01
C PHE A 70 4.59 -6.77 -7.95
N LEU A 71 5.69 -6.24 -7.43
CA LEU A 71 6.58 -5.42 -8.24
C LEU A 71 7.22 -6.21 -9.38
N ASP A 72 7.52 -7.48 -9.13
CA ASP A 72 8.02 -8.33 -10.19
C ASP A 72 6.99 -8.49 -11.31
N GLY A 73 5.74 -8.71 -10.95
CA GLY A 73 4.67 -8.80 -11.94
C GLY A 73 4.49 -7.50 -12.69
N VAL A 74 4.59 -6.36 -11.99
CA VAL A 74 4.51 -5.06 -12.65
C VAL A 74 5.61 -4.90 -13.68
N ARG A 75 6.84 -5.25 -13.33
CA ARG A 75 7.98 -5.12 -14.26
C ARG A 75 7.81 -6.00 -15.48
N LYS A 76 7.14 -7.13 -15.33
CA LYS A 76 6.91 -8.05 -16.44
C LYS A 76 5.67 -7.71 -17.25
N GLY A 77 4.99 -6.63 -16.91
CA GLY A 77 3.82 -6.19 -17.66
C GLY A 77 2.57 -7.00 -17.42
N GLU A 78 2.52 -7.77 -16.34
CA GLU A 78 1.43 -8.70 -16.13
C GLU A 78 0.09 -8.02 -15.85
N PHE A 79 0.13 -6.75 -15.46
CA PHE A 79 -1.09 -6.00 -15.12
C PHE A 79 -1.35 -4.86 -16.09
N ASP A 80 -0.58 -4.75 -17.17
CA ASP A 80 -0.66 -3.58 -18.04
C ASP A 80 -2.01 -3.42 -18.69
N ASP A 81 -2.70 -4.53 -18.98
CA ASP A 81 -4.00 -4.49 -19.64
C ASP A 81 -5.09 -3.90 -18.73
N MET A 82 -4.85 -3.82 -17.43
CA MET A 82 -5.84 -3.30 -16.51
C MET A 82 -5.92 -1.79 -16.51
N ALA A 83 -4.90 -1.12 -17.01
CA ALA A 83 -4.81 0.34 -16.91
C ALA A 83 -4.58 1.01 -18.26
N VAL A 84 -5.13 0.43 -19.31
CA VAL A 84 -4.99 1.01 -20.64
C VAL A 84 -6.19 1.84 -21.03
#